data_6464896bbe6d14555917eab0b5875668
#
_entry.id   6464896bbe6d14555917eab0b5875668
#
_cell.length_a   1.000
_cell.length_b   1.000
_cell.length_c   1.000
_cell.angle_alpha   90.00
_cell.angle_beta   90.00
_cell.angle_gamma   90.00
#
_symmetry.space_group_name_H-M   'P 1'
#
loop_
_entity.id
_entity.type
_entity.pdbx_description
1 polymer ?
#
loop_
_entity_poly.entity_id
_entity_poly.type
_entity_poly.pdbx_seq_one_letter_code
_entity_poly.pdbx_strand_id
1 'polypeptide(L)'
;MLTPFHLAINVTDLDQTRSFYGDVLGAKEGRSTETWVDFDFFGHQLSFHLGPVLKTESNGYVGEHLVPMPHFGMVLALPDWRVLASRLHAAEVVFVIPPSVRFEGEPS
;
A
#
# COMPACT_ATOMS: atom_id res chain seq x y z
N MET A 1 1.20 9.03 21.17
CA MET A 1 1.29 9.53 19.77
C MET A 1 2.36 8.75 19.04
N LEU A 2 2.01 8.21 17.88
CA LEU A 2 2.99 7.52 17.06
C LEU A 2 3.82 8.53 16.28
N THR A 3 5.12 8.26 16.15
CA THR A 3 5.99 9.07 15.32
C THR A 3 5.85 8.63 13.86
N PRO A 4 5.49 9.54 12.94
CA PRO A 4 5.41 9.18 11.54
C PRO A 4 6.76 8.75 10.97
N PHE A 5 6.75 7.74 10.11
CA PHE A 5 7.95 7.42 9.34
C PHE A 5 7.77 7.88 7.90
N HIS A 6 8.87 7.94 7.18
CA HIS A 6 8.94 8.37 5.80
C HIS A 6 9.48 7.26 4.93
N LEU A 7 8.80 6.99 3.81
CA LEU A 7 9.26 6.04 2.79
C LEU A 7 9.17 6.72 1.43
N ALA A 8 10.26 6.67 0.67
CA ALA A 8 10.30 7.18 -0.70
C ALA A 8 10.58 6.01 -1.65
N ILE A 9 9.78 5.89 -2.69
CA ILE A 9 9.97 4.87 -3.73
C ILE A 9 9.73 5.47 -5.10
N ASN A 10 10.28 4.83 -6.12
CA ASN A 10 10.06 5.23 -7.50
C ASN A 10 8.79 4.61 -8.05
N VAL A 11 8.13 5.34 -8.93
CA VAL A 11 6.97 4.89 -9.70
C VAL A 11 7.14 5.31 -11.16
N THR A 12 6.39 4.70 -12.05
CA THR A 12 6.48 5.00 -13.48
C THR A 12 5.45 6.01 -13.94
N ASP A 13 4.39 6.26 -13.16
CA ASP A 13 3.28 7.12 -13.56
C ASP A 13 2.65 7.77 -12.33
N LEU A 14 2.75 9.10 -12.23
CA LEU A 14 2.21 9.83 -11.08
C LEU A 14 0.67 9.87 -11.08
N ASP A 15 0.04 9.94 -12.25
CA ASP A 15 -1.42 9.96 -12.31
C ASP A 15 -2.02 8.65 -11.86
N GLN A 16 -1.47 7.52 -12.25
CA GLN A 16 -1.87 6.22 -11.75
C GLN A 16 -1.63 6.11 -10.24
N THR A 17 -0.51 6.62 -9.76
CA THR A 17 -0.19 6.63 -8.33
C THR A 17 -1.20 7.45 -7.54
N ARG A 18 -1.57 8.63 -8.02
CA ARG A 18 -2.60 9.47 -7.40
C ARG A 18 -3.95 8.77 -7.38
N SER A 19 -4.32 8.13 -8.47
CA SER A 19 -5.59 7.40 -8.56
C SER A 19 -5.62 6.26 -7.54
N PHE A 20 -4.57 5.48 -7.43
CA PHE A 20 -4.55 4.35 -6.52
C PHE A 20 -4.49 4.80 -5.06
N TYR A 21 -3.50 5.60 -4.68
CA TYR A 21 -3.33 6.00 -3.29
C TYR A 21 -4.36 7.03 -2.84
N GLY A 22 -4.73 7.96 -3.69
CA GLY A 22 -5.72 8.98 -3.37
C GLY A 22 -7.14 8.48 -3.48
N ASP A 23 -7.55 8.02 -4.66
CA ASP A 23 -8.96 7.70 -4.92
C ASP A 23 -9.34 6.33 -4.37
N VAL A 24 -8.49 5.31 -4.56
CA VAL A 24 -8.81 3.94 -4.13
C VAL A 24 -8.54 3.77 -2.65
N LEU A 25 -7.33 4.08 -2.17
CA LEU A 25 -6.96 3.90 -0.77
C LEU A 25 -7.43 5.03 0.14
N GLY A 26 -7.77 6.18 -0.42
CA GLY A 26 -8.26 7.31 0.36
C GLY A 26 -7.19 8.07 1.12
N ALA A 27 -5.91 7.94 0.73
CA ALA A 27 -4.84 8.71 1.33
C ALA A 27 -4.92 10.17 0.88
N LYS A 28 -4.53 11.09 1.76
CA LYS A 28 -4.56 12.51 1.44
C LYS A 28 -3.28 12.92 0.74
N GLU A 29 -3.41 13.53 -0.45
CA GLU A 29 -2.27 14.07 -1.18
C GLU A 29 -1.70 15.28 -0.44
N GLY A 30 -0.37 15.33 -0.32
CA GLY A 30 0.36 16.45 0.24
C GLY A 30 0.96 17.33 -0.86
N ARG A 31 2.27 17.58 -0.76
CA ARG A 31 2.98 18.39 -1.75
C ARG A 31 3.33 17.56 -2.97
N SER A 32 3.51 18.24 -4.09
CA SER A 32 3.93 17.59 -5.33
C SER A 32 4.69 18.54 -6.25
N THR A 33 5.41 17.95 -7.19
CA THR A 33 6.00 18.64 -8.34
C THR A 33 5.63 17.84 -9.60
N GLU A 34 6.26 18.15 -10.71
CA GLU A 34 6.05 17.37 -11.93
C GLU A 34 6.69 15.98 -11.86
N THR A 35 7.59 15.75 -10.89
CA THR A 35 8.36 14.49 -10.79
C THR A 35 8.12 13.70 -9.52
N TRP A 36 7.36 14.22 -8.58
CA TRP A 36 7.07 13.50 -7.34
C TRP A 36 5.77 13.97 -6.70
N VAL A 37 5.21 13.12 -5.83
CA VAL A 37 4.01 13.41 -5.04
C VAL A 37 4.12 12.75 -3.67
N ASP A 38 3.69 13.47 -2.63
CA ASP A 38 3.62 12.98 -1.26
C ASP A 38 2.18 12.64 -0.89
N PHE A 39 2.03 11.61 -0.05
CA PHE A 39 0.75 11.23 0.54
C PHE A 39 0.87 11.05 2.04
N ASP A 40 -0.18 11.44 2.76
CA ASP A 40 -0.40 11.01 4.14
C ASP A 40 -1.03 9.62 4.08
N PHE A 41 -0.26 8.62 4.50
CA PHE A 41 -0.68 7.22 4.48
C PHE A 41 -0.78 6.72 5.91
N PHE A 42 -1.98 6.73 6.46
CA PHE A 42 -2.26 6.36 7.86
C PHE A 42 -1.39 7.15 8.86
N GLY A 43 -1.17 8.43 8.59
CA GLY A 43 -0.33 9.29 9.43
C GLY A 43 1.16 9.25 9.11
N HIS A 44 1.59 8.40 8.17
CA HIS A 44 2.98 8.32 7.72
C HIS A 44 3.13 8.99 6.36
N GLN A 45 4.35 9.39 6.03
CA GLN A 45 4.63 10.07 4.77
C GLN A 45 5.15 9.09 3.74
N LEU A 46 4.42 8.96 2.62
CA LEU A 46 4.91 8.26 1.44
C LEU A 46 5.26 9.28 0.37
N SER A 47 6.44 9.16 -0.23
CA SER A 47 6.86 9.98 -1.35
C SER A 47 7.07 9.08 -2.57
N PHE A 48 6.40 9.43 -3.67
CA PHE A 48 6.52 8.70 -4.92
C PHE A 48 7.23 9.58 -5.94
N HIS A 49 8.33 9.08 -6.47
CA HIS A 49 9.16 9.81 -7.45
C HIS A 49 9.17 9.08 -8.78
N LEU A 50 9.11 9.82 -9.88
CA LEU A 50 9.29 9.22 -11.20
C LEU A 50 10.71 8.69 -11.32
N GLY A 51 10.85 7.42 -11.66
CA GLY A 51 12.16 6.80 -11.83
C GLY A 51 12.07 5.29 -12.01
N PRO A 52 13.23 4.62 -12.09
CA PRO A 52 13.27 3.16 -12.23
C PRO A 52 12.60 2.48 -11.03
N VAL A 53 11.65 1.60 -11.30
CA VAL A 53 10.93 0.88 -10.25
C VAL A 53 11.81 -0.22 -9.67
N LEU A 54 11.78 -0.35 -8.34
CA LEU A 54 12.49 -1.40 -7.63
C LEU A 54 11.92 -2.77 -8.07
N LYS A 55 12.81 -3.67 -8.47
CA LYS A 55 12.41 -5.05 -8.76
C LYS A 55 12.09 -5.78 -7.48
N THR A 56 10.95 -6.49 -7.50
CA THR A 56 10.60 -7.41 -6.42
C THR A 56 10.77 -8.86 -6.91
N GLU A 57 11.07 -9.74 -5.98
CA GLU A 57 11.12 -11.17 -6.23
C GLU A 57 10.14 -11.87 -5.31
N SER A 58 9.40 -12.85 -5.85
CA SER A 58 8.45 -13.63 -5.06
C SER A 58 9.19 -14.76 -4.37
N ASN A 59 9.92 -14.45 -3.30
CA ASN A 59 10.77 -15.41 -2.59
C ASN A 59 10.53 -15.46 -1.08
N GLY A 60 9.54 -14.75 -0.57
CA GLY A 60 9.15 -14.80 0.83
C GLY A 60 7.90 -15.64 1.02
N TYR A 61 7.91 -16.56 1.96
CA TYR A 61 6.73 -17.35 2.28
C TYR A 61 5.96 -16.75 3.45
N VAL A 62 4.64 -16.62 3.28
CA VAL A 62 3.69 -16.31 4.35
C VAL A 62 2.63 -17.40 4.30
N GLY A 63 2.70 -18.34 5.26
CA GLY A 63 1.89 -19.56 5.19
C GLY A 63 2.23 -20.35 3.92
N GLU A 64 1.23 -20.60 3.09
CA GLU A 64 1.39 -21.31 1.82
C GLU A 64 1.67 -20.37 0.65
N HIS A 65 1.65 -19.05 0.86
CA HIS A 65 1.80 -18.05 -0.20
C HIS A 65 3.23 -17.59 -0.34
N LEU A 66 3.68 -17.53 -1.59
CA LEU A 66 4.94 -16.90 -1.97
C LEU A 66 4.65 -15.43 -2.31
N VAL A 67 5.25 -14.52 -1.57
CA VAL A 67 4.95 -13.09 -1.68
C VAL A 67 6.11 -12.31 -2.29
N PRO A 68 5.82 -11.16 -2.95
CA PRO A 68 6.88 -10.30 -3.46
C PRO A 68 7.75 -9.74 -2.33
N MET A 69 9.05 -9.61 -2.59
CA MET A 69 10.01 -8.97 -1.70
C MET A 69 10.83 -7.95 -2.50
N PRO A 70 10.98 -6.70 -2.00
CA PRO A 70 10.36 -6.16 -0.80
C PRO A 70 8.88 -5.83 -0.98
N HIS A 71 8.18 -5.66 0.12
CA HIS A 71 6.83 -5.12 0.15
C HIS A 71 6.66 -4.31 1.44
N PHE A 72 5.62 -3.49 1.49
CA PHE A 72 5.25 -2.75 2.69
C PHE A 72 3.74 -2.68 2.81
N GLY A 73 3.26 -2.34 3.99
CA GLY A 73 1.84 -2.19 4.23
C GLY A 73 1.56 -1.70 5.63
N MET A 74 0.28 -1.63 5.96
CA MET A 74 -0.18 -1.22 7.28
C MET A 74 -0.87 -2.40 7.95
N VAL A 75 -0.62 -2.53 9.24
CA VAL A 75 -1.35 -3.48 10.08
C VAL A 75 -2.57 -2.76 10.63
N LEU A 76 -3.74 -3.18 10.20
CA LEU A 76 -5.00 -2.53 10.56
C LEU A 76 -5.80 -3.38 11.53
N ALA A 77 -6.60 -2.72 12.39
CA ALA A 77 -7.64 -3.40 13.14
C ALA A 77 -8.64 -4.05 12.17
N LEU A 78 -9.25 -5.16 12.56
CA LEU A 78 -10.09 -5.94 11.67
C LEU A 78 -11.23 -5.13 11.00
N PRO A 79 -11.95 -4.22 11.71
CA PRO A 79 -12.96 -3.42 11.04
C PRO A 79 -12.41 -2.53 9.94
N ASP A 80 -11.26 -1.90 10.17
CA ASP A 80 -10.62 -1.04 9.17
C ASP A 80 -10.07 -1.85 8.00
N TRP A 81 -9.54 -3.04 8.29
CA TRP A 81 -9.09 -3.97 7.27
C TRP A 81 -10.24 -4.38 6.34
N ARG A 82 -11.41 -4.66 6.91
CA ARG A 82 -12.60 -5.03 6.12
C ARG A 82 -13.07 -3.89 5.23
N VAL A 83 -13.06 -2.65 5.74
CA VAL A 83 -13.43 -1.48 4.95
C VAL A 83 -12.49 -1.32 3.77
N LEU A 84 -11.17 -1.42 4.01
CA LEU A 84 -10.18 -1.27 2.96
C LEU A 84 -10.27 -2.40 1.93
N ALA A 85 -10.43 -3.65 2.38
CA ALA A 85 -10.62 -4.78 1.47
C ALA A 85 -11.83 -4.58 0.56
N SER A 86 -12.95 -4.07 1.11
CA SER A 86 -14.14 -3.76 0.32
C SER A 86 -13.90 -2.68 -0.70
N ARG A 87 -13.15 -1.63 -0.36
CA ARG A 87 -12.78 -0.56 -1.30
C ARG A 87 -11.96 -1.10 -2.46
N LEU A 88 -10.99 -1.96 -2.16
CA LEU A 88 -10.14 -2.57 -3.19
C LEU A 88 -10.93 -3.47 -4.12
N HIS A 89 -11.88 -4.25 -3.59
CA HIS A 89 -12.78 -5.07 -4.39
C HIS A 89 -13.67 -4.20 -5.28
N ALA A 90 -14.25 -3.13 -4.74
CA ALA A 90 -15.11 -2.22 -5.50
C ALA A 90 -14.35 -1.52 -6.62
N ALA A 91 -13.06 -1.26 -6.44
CA ALA A 91 -12.20 -0.66 -7.45
C ALA A 91 -11.66 -1.67 -8.46
N GLU A 92 -12.04 -2.94 -8.34
CA GLU A 92 -11.61 -4.02 -9.24
C GLU A 92 -10.10 -4.19 -9.30
N VAL A 93 -9.43 -4.01 -8.16
CA VAL A 93 -7.97 -4.20 -8.04
C VAL A 93 -7.62 -5.66 -8.28
N VAL A 94 -6.57 -5.90 -9.06
CA VAL A 94 -6.05 -7.26 -9.25
C VAL A 94 -5.12 -7.58 -8.08
N PHE A 95 -5.50 -8.59 -7.30
CA PHE A 95 -4.72 -9.00 -6.13
C PHE A 95 -3.68 -10.04 -6.50
N VAL A 96 -2.46 -9.88 -5.98
CA VAL A 96 -1.46 -10.95 -6.00
C VAL A 96 -1.90 -12.07 -5.07
N ILE A 97 -2.36 -11.70 -3.87
CA ILE A 97 -2.99 -12.60 -2.91
C ILE A 97 -4.30 -11.95 -2.48
N PRO A 98 -5.46 -12.59 -2.73
CA PRO A 98 -6.74 -12.01 -2.34
C PRO A 98 -6.83 -11.79 -0.83
N PRO A 99 -7.57 -10.76 -0.38
CA PRO A 99 -7.82 -10.56 1.04
C PRO A 99 -8.44 -11.80 1.68
N SER A 100 -7.86 -12.24 2.79
CA SER A 100 -8.36 -13.39 3.53
C SER A 100 -8.02 -13.26 5.00
N VAL A 101 -8.80 -13.90 5.85
CA VAL A 101 -8.50 -13.98 7.27
C VAL A 101 -7.67 -15.23 7.51
N ARG A 102 -6.46 -15.05 8.02
CA ARG A 102 -5.55 -16.11 8.41
C ARG A 102 -5.19 -15.94 9.87
N PHE A 103 -4.76 -17.01 10.51
CA PHE A 103 -4.43 -17.00 11.94
C PHE A 103 -5.64 -16.55 12.78
N GLU A 104 -6.84 -16.97 12.37
CA GLU A 104 -8.08 -16.63 13.07
C GLU A 104 -8.00 -17.09 14.53
N GLY A 105 -8.35 -16.17 15.45
CA GLY A 105 -8.26 -16.45 16.88
C GLY A 105 -6.89 -16.19 17.47
N GLU A 106 -5.87 -15.82 16.68
CA GLU A 106 -4.55 -15.48 17.17
C GLU A 106 -4.36 -13.95 17.22
N PRO A 107 -3.61 -13.47 18.22
CA PRO A 107 -3.22 -12.06 18.21
C PRO A 107 -2.25 -11.82 17.06
N SER A 108 -2.50 -10.79 16.28
CA SER A 108 -1.67 -10.45 15.12
C SER A 108 -0.77 -9.26 15.39
#